data_44a8da119d7c6d80241ca577abea78be
#
_entry.id   44a8da119d7c6d80241ca577abea78be
#
_cell.length_a   1.000
_cell.length_b   1.000
_cell.length_c   1.000
_cell.angle_alpha   90.00
_cell.angle_beta   90.00
_cell.angle_gamma   90.00
#
_symmetry.space_group_name_H-M   'P 1'
#
loop_
_entity.id
_entity.type
_entity.pdbx_description
1 polymer ?
#
loop_
_entity_poly.entity_id
_entity_poly.type
_entity_poly.pdbx_seq_one_letter_code
_entity_poly.pdbx_strand_id
1 'polypeptide(L)'
;MVLQAALEWAVRKRPKMIHLSLGTEREEYRSALEELCRQAFEQGTVIVAAARTPEDRVYPGAFDTVIGVCWVRSCAAEHAIIHHPGKQVVFGACGSPWSLTGLPVEIIFKGISFAAASVSALAARMLEENPKQGTE
;
A
#
# COMPACT_ATOMS: atom_id res chain seq x y z
N MET A 1 13.42 -14.12 5.27
CA MET A 1 11.93 -14.10 5.47
C MET A 1 11.24 -14.17 4.11
N VAL A 2 10.05 -14.78 4.01
CA VAL A 2 9.32 -14.95 2.74
C VAL A 2 9.00 -13.60 2.09
N LEU A 3 8.49 -12.62 2.87
CA LEU A 3 8.19 -11.28 2.36
C LEU A 3 9.43 -10.60 1.74
N GLN A 4 10.58 -10.67 2.40
CA GLN A 4 11.82 -10.09 1.87
C GLN A 4 12.23 -10.73 0.53
N ALA A 5 12.21 -12.06 0.45
CA ALA A 5 12.53 -12.78 -0.79
C ALA A 5 11.56 -12.46 -1.94
N ALA A 6 10.27 -12.37 -1.62
CA ALA A 6 9.24 -12.00 -2.59
C ALA A 6 9.43 -10.56 -3.10
N LEU A 7 9.70 -9.61 -2.19
CA LEU A 7 9.95 -8.22 -2.55
C LEU A 7 11.22 -8.06 -3.39
N GLU A 8 12.31 -8.74 -3.00
CA GLU A 8 13.56 -8.77 -3.77
C GLU A 8 13.34 -9.30 -5.21
N TRP A 9 12.57 -10.37 -5.34
CA TRP A 9 12.20 -10.90 -6.65
C TRP A 9 11.39 -9.89 -7.47
N ALA A 10 10.40 -9.24 -6.85
CA ALA A 10 9.55 -8.26 -7.50
C ALA A 10 10.35 -7.03 -7.96
N VAL A 11 11.22 -6.48 -7.11
CA VAL A 11 12.07 -5.32 -7.42
C VAL A 11 12.99 -5.61 -8.61
N ARG A 12 13.56 -6.82 -8.68
CA ARG A 12 14.37 -7.24 -9.84
C ARG A 12 13.61 -7.27 -11.16
N LYS A 13 12.29 -7.44 -11.14
CA LYS A 13 11.43 -7.40 -12.33
C LYS A 13 11.11 -5.99 -12.83
N ARG A 14 11.42 -4.97 -12.04
CA ARG A 14 11.18 -3.54 -12.35
C ARG A 14 9.73 -3.26 -12.80
N PRO A 15 8.72 -3.71 -12.06
CA PRO A 15 7.34 -3.37 -12.40
C PRO A 15 7.08 -1.88 -12.18
N LYS A 16 6.03 -1.34 -12.77
CA LYS A 16 5.59 0.02 -12.49
C LYS A 16 5.08 0.18 -11.06
N MET A 17 4.46 -0.87 -10.53
CA MET A 17 3.89 -0.86 -9.18
C MET A 17 4.00 -2.23 -8.52
N ILE A 18 4.18 -2.22 -7.19
CA ILE A 18 4.10 -3.39 -6.30
C ILE A 18 3.01 -3.13 -5.27
N HIS A 19 2.05 -4.04 -5.16
CA HIS A 19 1.03 -4.02 -4.12
C HIS A 19 1.32 -5.04 -3.02
N LEU A 20 1.28 -4.59 -1.76
CA LEU A 20 1.50 -5.42 -0.58
C LEU A 20 0.35 -5.23 0.42
N SER A 21 -0.58 -6.18 0.47
CA SER A 21 -1.65 -6.19 1.49
C SER A 21 -1.23 -6.78 2.83
N LEU A 22 0.07 -6.83 3.07
CA LEU A 22 0.69 -7.40 4.28
C LEU A 22 1.94 -6.61 4.67
N GLY A 23 2.40 -6.81 5.90
CA GLY A 23 3.61 -6.21 6.43
C GLY A 23 4.12 -6.98 7.65
N THR A 24 5.19 -6.47 8.27
CA THR A 24 5.81 -7.04 9.46
C THR A 24 6.20 -5.94 10.45
N GLU A 25 6.12 -6.23 11.75
CA GLU A 25 6.61 -5.36 12.83
C GLU A 25 8.01 -5.78 13.33
N ARG A 26 8.57 -6.81 12.72
CA ARG A 26 9.85 -7.39 13.16
C ARG A 26 11.00 -6.51 12.72
N GLU A 27 11.60 -5.80 13.69
CA GLU A 27 12.72 -4.85 13.48
C GLU A 27 13.95 -5.51 12.82
N GLU A 28 14.16 -6.78 13.01
CA GLU A 28 15.28 -7.52 12.41
C GLU A 28 15.27 -7.50 10.87
N TYR A 29 14.10 -7.30 10.25
CA TYR A 29 13.97 -7.23 8.78
C TYR A 29 13.88 -5.81 8.24
N ARG A 30 13.82 -4.80 9.11
CA ARG A 30 13.64 -3.40 8.73
C ARG A 30 14.67 -2.95 7.69
N SER A 31 15.96 -3.05 8.03
CA SER A 31 17.03 -2.53 7.16
C SER A 31 17.04 -3.19 5.77
N ALA A 32 16.81 -4.50 5.71
CA ALA A 32 16.76 -5.22 4.44
C ALA A 32 15.55 -4.82 3.58
N LEU A 33 14.37 -4.65 4.22
CA LEU A 33 13.16 -4.21 3.52
C LEU A 33 13.26 -2.74 3.08
N GLU A 34 13.84 -1.87 3.93
CA GLU A 34 14.05 -0.44 3.62
C GLU A 34 14.96 -0.27 2.39
N GLU A 35 16.05 -1.02 2.33
CA GLU A 35 16.96 -1.02 1.19
C GLU A 35 16.26 -1.47 -0.12
N LEU A 36 15.46 -2.53 -0.06
CA LEU A 36 14.70 -3.00 -1.22
C LEU A 36 13.66 -1.97 -1.68
N CYS A 37 12.98 -1.30 -0.75
CA CYS A 37 12.02 -0.24 -1.07
C CYS A 37 12.72 0.98 -1.67
N ARG A 38 13.90 1.35 -1.16
CA ARG A 38 14.72 2.43 -1.73
C ARG A 38 15.14 2.11 -3.18
N GLN A 39 15.60 0.88 -3.44
CA GLN A 39 15.94 0.44 -4.80
C GLN A 39 14.74 0.50 -5.74
N ALA A 40 13.56 0.06 -5.29
CA ALA A 40 12.33 0.15 -6.06
C ALA A 40 11.99 1.61 -6.40
N PHE A 41 12.07 2.50 -5.40
CA PHE A 41 11.82 3.94 -5.57
C PHE A 41 12.77 4.57 -6.59
N GLU A 42 14.07 4.31 -6.48
CA GLU A 42 15.10 4.82 -7.42
C GLU A 42 14.93 4.28 -8.85
N GLN A 43 14.30 3.12 -9.01
CA GLN A 43 13.95 2.55 -10.32
C GLN A 43 12.65 3.11 -10.90
N GLY A 44 11.93 3.96 -10.16
CA GLY A 44 10.62 4.46 -10.55
C GLY A 44 9.47 3.46 -10.31
N THR A 45 9.67 2.46 -9.46
CA THR A 45 8.62 1.52 -9.04
C THR A 45 7.89 2.07 -7.83
N VAL A 46 6.59 2.27 -7.93
CA VAL A 46 5.73 2.66 -6.81
C VAL A 46 5.38 1.44 -5.97
N ILE A 47 5.60 1.51 -4.66
CA ILE A 47 5.15 0.47 -3.72
C ILE A 47 3.97 1.02 -2.92
N VAL A 48 2.86 0.28 -2.90
CA VAL A 48 1.71 0.53 -2.02
C VAL A 48 1.63 -0.61 -1.02
N ALA A 49 1.65 -0.29 0.28
CA ALA A 49 1.66 -1.30 1.34
C ALA A 49 0.66 -0.99 2.45
N ALA A 50 0.06 -2.04 3.00
CA ALA A 50 -0.80 -1.94 4.17
C ALA A 50 -0.01 -1.46 5.39
N ALA A 51 -0.57 -0.48 6.14
CA ALA A 51 -0.12 -0.01 7.44
C ALA A 51 -1.31 0.00 8.41
N ARG A 52 -1.14 -0.25 9.71
CA ARG A 52 -2.28 -0.28 10.66
C ARG A 52 -2.79 1.11 10.96
N THR A 53 -1.90 1.96 11.39
CA THR A 53 -2.14 3.38 11.64
C THR A 53 -0.98 4.20 11.07
N PRO A 54 -1.13 5.53 10.95
CA PRO A 54 -0.03 6.38 10.49
C PRO A 54 1.21 6.36 11.40
N GLU A 55 1.04 5.99 12.67
CA GLU A 55 2.09 5.99 13.70
C GLU A 55 2.75 4.62 13.88
N ASP A 56 2.10 3.56 13.41
CA ASP A 56 2.57 2.18 13.59
C ASP A 56 3.77 1.86 12.68
N ARG A 57 4.72 1.15 13.27
CA ARG A 57 5.91 0.66 12.53
C ARG A 57 5.64 -0.70 11.90
N VAL A 58 4.78 -0.70 10.89
CA VAL A 58 4.52 -1.90 10.06
C VAL A 58 5.29 -1.74 8.75
N TYR A 59 6.32 -2.55 8.56
CA TYR A 59 7.16 -2.51 7.36
C TYR A 59 6.59 -3.41 6.24
N PRO A 60 6.65 -2.95 4.97
CA PRO A 60 7.30 -1.73 4.48
C PRO A 60 6.42 -0.47 4.49
N GLY A 61 5.16 -0.52 4.91
CA GLY A 61 4.22 0.60 4.87
C GLY A 61 4.66 1.85 5.67
N ALA A 62 5.63 1.69 6.58
CA ALA A 62 6.19 2.76 7.41
C ALA A 62 7.41 3.46 6.79
N PHE A 63 7.83 3.12 5.58
CA PHE A 63 8.99 3.74 4.94
C PHE A 63 8.61 4.94 4.08
N ASP A 64 9.44 5.97 4.04
CA ASP A 64 9.23 7.21 3.29
C ASP A 64 9.16 6.98 1.76
N THR A 65 9.71 5.88 1.27
CA THR A 65 9.71 5.47 -0.14
C THR A 65 8.51 4.61 -0.52
N VAL A 66 7.56 4.42 0.40
CA VAL A 66 6.39 3.56 0.23
C VAL A 66 5.11 4.33 0.53
N ILE A 67 4.08 4.13 -0.27
CA ILE A 67 2.74 4.63 0.02
C ILE A 67 2.10 3.70 1.06
N GLY A 68 2.10 4.13 2.32
CA GLY A 68 1.44 3.42 3.42
C GLY A 68 -0.08 3.62 3.37
N VAL A 69 -0.86 2.57 3.59
CA VAL A 69 -2.32 2.65 3.57
C VAL A 69 -2.90 2.16 4.89
N CYS A 70 -3.70 3.01 5.52
CA CYS A 70 -4.44 2.70 6.73
C CYS A 70 -5.92 2.45 6.42
N TRP A 71 -6.58 1.67 7.24
CA TRP A 71 -8.01 1.46 7.14
C TRP A 71 -8.76 2.52 7.95
N VAL A 72 -9.59 3.31 7.27
CA VAL A 72 -10.55 4.23 7.88
C VAL A 72 -11.87 3.50 8.08
N ARG A 73 -12.26 3.29 9.34
CA ARG A 73 -13.45 2.47 9.71
C ARG A 73 -14.78 3.14 9.35
N SER A 74 -14.83 4.48 9.37
CA SER A 74 -16.03 5.25 9.04
C SER A 74 -15.75 6.13 7.84
N CYS A 75 -15.96 5.59 6.64
CA CYS A 75 -15.90 6.38 5.41
C CYS A 75 -17.30 6.93 5.10
N ALA A 76 -17.39 8.25 4.96
CA ALA A 76 -18.63 8.90 4.51
C ALA A 76 -18.94 8.61 3.04
N ALA A 77 -17.94 8.18 2.27
CA ALA A 77 -18.07 7.75 0.88
C ALA A 77 -17.15 6.56 0.63
N GLU A 78 -17.61 5.60 -0.16
CA GLU A 78 -16.87 4.35 -0.47
C GLU A 78 -15.51 4.58 -1.12
N HIS A 79 -15.29 5.77 -1.69
CA HIS A 79 -14.06 6.16 -2.39
C HIS A 79 -13.26 7.25 -1.69
N ALA A 80 -13.58 7.58 -0.44
CA ALA A 80 -12.82 8.58 0.28
C ALA A 80 -11.40 8.09 0.57
N ILE A 81 -10.41 8.82 0.06
CA ILE A 81 -9.01 8.64 0.39
C ILE A 81 -8.56 9.87 1.15
N ILE A 82 -8.04 9.65 2.35
CA ILE A 82 -7.58 10.70 3.25
C ILE A 82 -6.06 10.66 3.28
N HIS A 83 -5.40 11.76 2.93
CA HIS A 83 -3.97 11.90 3.14
C HIS A 83 -3.68 12.28 4.59
N HIS A 84 -2.84 11.52 5.25
CA HIS A 84 -2.31 11.83 6.58
C HIS A 84 -1.00 12.63 6.42
N PRO A 85 -0.98 13.91 6.84
CA PRO A 85 0.22 14.73 6.73
C PRO A 85 1.31 14.22 7.69
N GLY A 86 2.54 14.09 7.19
CA GLY A 86 3.69 13.61 7.97
C GLY A 86 4.92 13.44 7.09
N LYS A 87 5.96 12.84 7.64
CA LYS A 87 7.16 12.49 6.88
C LYS A 87 6.93 11.35 5.91
N GLN A 88 5.98 10.47 6.21
CA GLN A 88 5.60 9.32 5.39
C GLN A 88 4.44 9.70 4.48
N VAL A 89 4.38 9.10 3.31
CA VAL A 89 3.21 9.18 2.43
C VAL A 89 2.19 8.15 2.91
N VAL A 90 1.26 8.57 3.76
CA VAL A 90 0.24 7.70 4.34
C VAL A 90 -1.15 8.14 3.89
N PHE A 91 -1.91 7.19 3.40
CA PHE A 91 -3.31 7.39 3.01
C PHE A 91 -4.25 6.54 3.85
N GLY A 92 -5.38 7.11 4.24
CA GLY A 92 -6.49 6.38 4.79
C GLY A 92 -7.52 6.07 3.71
N ALA A 93 -7.95 4.82 3.60
CA ALA A 93 -8.99 4.43 2.66
C ALA A 93 -10.03 3.52 3.31
N CYS A 94 -11.21 3.45 2.68
CA CYS A 94 -12.28 2.56 3.10
C CYS A 94 -11.85 1.10 2.90
N GLY A 95 -11.94 0.31 3.95
CA GLY A 95 -11.60 -1.10 3.92
C GLY A 95 -12.81 -2.02 3.69
N SER A 96 -13.92 -1.47 3.21
CA SER A 96 -15.10 -2.25 2.83
C SER A 96 -15.12 -2.38 1.32
N PRO A 97 -15.15 -3.60 0.77
CA PRO A 97 -15.39 -3.78 -0.64
C PRO A 97 -16.79 -3.30 -0.98
N TRP A 98 -17.00 -2.92 -2.23
CA TRP A 98 -18.32 -2.59 -2.75
C TRP A 98 -19.28 -3.72 -2.52
N SER A 99 -20.56 -3.38 -2.32
CA SER A 99 -21.63 -4.37 -2.27
C SER A 99 -21.63 -5.17 -3.58
N LEU A 100 -21.11 -6.38 -3.50
CA LEU A 100 -21.16 -7.29 -4.64
C LEU A 100 -22.60 -7.79 -4.75
N THR A 101 -23.25 -7.47 -5.85
CA THR A 101 -24.62 -7.92 -6.13
C THR A 101 -24.71 -9.42 -6.00
N GLY A 102 -25.59 -9.91 -5.10
CA GLY A 102 -25.82 -11.33 -4.87
C GLY A 102 -25.03 -11.98 -3.72
N LEU A 103 -24.20 -11.24 -3.00
CA LEU A 103 -23.61 -11.74 -1.77
C LEU A 103 -24.37 -11.24 -0.53
N PRO A 104 -24.64 -12.11 0.45
CA PRO A 104 -25.22 -11.70 1.73
C PRO A 104 -24.34 -10.64 2.40
N VAL A 105 -24.98 -9.63 3.03
CA VAL A 105 -24.30 -8.54 3.75
C VAL A 105 -23.37 -9.04 4.84
N GLU A 106 -23.65 -10.22 5.39
CA GLU A 106 -22.87 -10.88 6.44
C GLU A 106 -21.48 -11.38 5.93
N ILE A 107 -21.30 -11.54 4.62
CA ILE A 107 -20.03 -11.96 4.00
C ILE A 107 -19.22 -10.74 3.51
N ILE A 108 -19.46 -9.57 4.05
CA ILE A 108 -18.66 -8.38 3.72
C ILE A 108 -17.28 -8.50 4.36
N PHE A 109 -16.30 -8.87 3.56
CA PHE A 109 -14.90 -8.81 3.97
C PHE A 109 -14.52 -7.35 4.21
N LYS A 110 -14.03 -7.04 5.40
CA LYS A 110 -13.56 -5.71 5.77
C LYS A 110 -12.11 -5.81 6.22
N GLY A 111 -11.31 -4.85 5.85
CA GLY A 111 -9.95 -4.79 6.35
C GLY A 111 -9.03 -3.91 5.55
N ILE A 112 -7.85 -3.77 6.10
CA ILE A 112 -6.77 -2.95 5.56
C ILE A 112 -6.32 -3.40 4.15
N SER A 113 -6.44 -4.69 3.84
CA SER A 113 -6.10 -5.22 2.51
C SER A 113 -6.98 -4.61 1.42
N PHE A 114 -8.27 -4.36 1.71
CA PHE A 114 -9.17 -3.71 0.76
C PHE A 114 -8.87 -2.22 0.63
N ALA A 115 -8.54 -1.54 1.72
CA ALA A 115 -8.07 -0.16 1.69
C ALA A 115 -6.82 -0.01 0.83
N ALA A 116 -5.84 -0.89 1.02
CA ALA A 116 -4.61 -0.91 0.22
C ALA A 116 -4.90 -1.19 -1.26
N ALA A 117 -5.83 -2.10 -1.58
CA ALA A 117 -6.24 -2.38 -2.96
C ALA A 117 -6.88 -1.15 -3.62
N SER A 118 -7.73 -0.40 -2.91
CA SER A 118 -8.36 0.82 -3.43
C SER A 118 -7.33 1.89 -3.77
N VAL A 119 -6.34 2.13 -2.89
CA VAL A 119 -5.26 3.08 -3.15
C VAL A 119 -4.37 2.60 -4.30
N SER A 120 -4.08 1.30 -4.37
CA SER A 120 -3.31 0.72 -5.48
C SER A 120 -4.01 0.91 -6.82
N ALA A 121 -5.32 0.71 -6.88
CA ALA A 121 -6.08 0.92 -8.10
C ALA A 121 -6.01 2.39 -8.58
N LEU A 122 -6.12 3.34 -7.64
CA LEU A 122 -5.96 4.76 -7.95
C LEU A 122 -4.54 5.07 -8.44
N ALA A 123 -3.52 4.60 -7.74
CA ALA A 123 -2.12 4.79 -8.12
C ALA A 123 -1.83 4.20 -9.52
N ALA A 124 -2.37 3.02 -9.82
CA ALA A 124 -2.23 2.39 -11.14
C ALA A 124 -2.85 3.26 -12.25
N ARG A 125 -4.04 3.82 -12.03
CA ARG A 125 -4.68 4.75 -12.98
C ARG A 125 -3.84 6.00 -13.19
N MET A 126 -3.31 6.60 -12.13
CA MET A 126 -2.45 7.78 -12.23
C MET A 126 -1.18 7.49 -13.03
N LEU A 127 -0.56 6.32 -12.83
CA LEU A 127 0.61 5.89 -13.60
C LEU A 127 0.27 5.61 -15.08
N GLU A 128 -0.93 5.15 -15.37
CA GLU A 128 -1.41 4.92 -16.75
C GLU A 128 -1.66 6.25 -17.47
N GLU A 129 -2.29 7.22 -16.81
CA GLU A 129 -2.56 8.56 -17.33
C GLU A 129 -1.26 9.39 -17.49
N ASN A 130 -0.25 9.14 -16.65
CA ASN A 130 1.02 9.86 -16.62
C ASN A 130 2.24 8.91 -16.72
N PRO A 131 2.44 8.25 -17.85
CA PRO A 131 3.45 7.17 -17.96
C PRO A 131 4.91 7.63 -17.77
N LYS A 132 5.18 8.94 -17.77
CA LYS A 132 6.50 9.54 -17.54
C LYS A 132 6.75 9.90 -16.06
N GLN A 133 5.71 9.92 -15.23
CA GLN A 133 5.81 10.15 -13.78
C GLN A 133 5.94 8.79 -13.11
N GLY A 134 7.07 8.54 -12.45
CA GLY A 134 7.28 7.36 -11.61
C GLY A 134 7.02 7.71 -10.16
N THR A 135 8.10 7.88 -9.40
CA THR A 135 8.09 8.14 -7.95
C THR A 135 8.16 9.61 -7.56
N GLU A 136 7.94 10.55 -8.49
CA GLU A 136 7.88 11.99 -8.22
C GLU A 136 6.55 12.41 -7.60
#